data_0505caa9a8be8bb3cf6d6b37a4d4bbf5
#
_entry.id   0505caa9a8be8bb3cf6d6b37a4d4bbf5
#
_cell.length_a   1.000
_cell.length_b   1.000
_cell.length_c   1.000
_cell.angle_alpha   90.00
_cell.angle_beta   90.00
_cell.angle_gamma   90.00
#
_symmetry.space_group_name_H-M   'P 1'
#
loop_
_entity.id
_entity.type
_entity.pdbx_description
1 polymer ?
#
loop_
_entity_poly.entity_id
_entity_poly.type
_entity_poly.pdbx_seq_one_letter_code
_entity_poly.pdbx_strand_id
1 'polypeptide(L)'
;MKDDYTIIPTAKLDEEQPTYLSLVHDSASLYSIPITNADIDPACAVLEALCAETYRKVTLTYYEVALKVKYARDNISAQFIDIIRENATTDFIYANNFALGAGSKLGTITRTLVQNKSTDYMSSYASLKSPLEEAINQMIEMSQKH
;
A
#
# COMPACT_ATOMS: atom_id res chain seq x y z
N MET A 1 9.65 11.33 20.01
CA MET A 1 9.17 10.24 20.84
C MET A 1 10.22 9.98 21.92
N LYS A 2 9.82 9.92 23.20
CA LYS A 2 10.74 9.67 24.33
C LYS A 2 10.78 8.18 24.71
N ASP A 3 9.77 7.42 24.29
CA ASP A 3 9.64 6.01 24.64
C ASP A 3 10.43 5.14 23.66
N ASP A 4 10.94 4.03 24.11
CA ASP A 4 11.58 3.03 23.28
C ASP A 4 10.52 2.28 22.46
N TYR A 5 10.81 2.03 21.22
CA TYR A 5 9.96 1.31 20.27
C TYR A 5 10.79 0.45 19.33
N THR A 6 10.19 -0.62 18.86
CA THR A 6 10.75 -1.51 17.84
C THR A 6 9.88 -1.44 16.59
N ILE A 7 10.51 -1.43 15.43
CA ILE A 7 9.83 -1.52 14.13
C ILE A 7 9.75 -2.99 13.78
N ILE A 8 8.54 -3.47 13.45
CA ILE A 8 8.30 -4.84 13.01
C ILE A 8 7.51 -4.84 11.71
N PRO A 9 7.70 -5.81 10.80
CA PRO A 9 6.84 -5.97 9.63
C PRO A 9 5.44 -6.38 10.06
N THR A 10 4.47 -6.19 9.16
CA THR A 10 3.11 -6.73 9.36
C THR A 10 3.18 -8.25 9.49
N ALA A 11 2.51 -8.81 10.50
CA ALA A 11 2.51 -10.25 10.72
C ALA A 11 1.93 -10.99 9.51
N LYS A 12 2.45 -12.18 9.24
CA LYS A 12 1.83 -13.11 8.28
C LYS A 12 0.47 -13.58 8.78
N LEU A 13 -0.42 -13.92 7.87
CA LEU A 13 -1.70 -14.55 8.20
C LEU A 13 -1.47 -15.93 8.83
N ASP A 14 -0.60 -16.71 8.20
CA ASP A 14 -0.22 -18.06 8.61
C ASP A 14 1.19 -18.40 8.10
N GLU A 15 1.62 -19.65 8.31
CA GLU A 15 2.92 -20.15 7.85
C GLU A 15 2.98 -20.42 6.33
N GLU A 16 1.84 -20.56 5.67
CA GLU A 16 1.75 -20.79 4.22
C GLU A 16 2.02 -19.49 3.43
N GLN A 17 1.82 -18.34 4.05
CA GLN A 17 2.15 -17.06 3.44
C GLN A 17 3.67 -16.95 3.25
N PRO A 18 4.19 -16.86 2.02
CA PRO A 18 5.63 -16.97 1.76
C PRO A 18 6.43 -15.79 2.31
N THR A 19 5.89 -14.57 2.26
CA THR A 19 6.60 -13.34 2.64
C THR A 19 5.77 -12.46 3.56
N TYR A 20 6.44 -11.52 4.24
CA TYR A 20 5.78 -10.43 4.96
C TYR A 20 5.31 -9.39 3.96
N LEU A 21 4.01 -9.12 3.88
CA LEU A 21 3.46 -8.11 2.99
C LEU A 21 3.36 -6.76 3.72
N SER A 22 3.91 -5.72 3.10
CA SER A 22 3.88 -4.36 3.64
C SER A 22 3.07 -3.47 2.71
N LEU A 23 1.90 -3.04 3.17
CA LEU A 23 0.99 -2.23 2.37
C LEU A 23 1.55 -0.83 2.14
N VAL A 24 1.62 -0.42 0.87
CA VAL A 24 1.87 0.97 0.49
C VAL A 24 0.59 1.77 0.66
N HIS A 25 0.68 2.89 1.39
CA HIS A 25 -0.47 3.73 1.69
C HIS A 25 -1.03 4.40 0.42
N ASP A 26 -2.34 4.62 0.36
CA ASP A 26 -3.05 5.25 -0.75
C ASP A 26 -2.69 6.72 -0.99
N SER A 27 -1.99 7.36 -0.06
CA SER A 27 -1.43 8.70 -0.23
C SER A 27 -0.09 8.72 -0.97
N ALA A 28 0.40 7.58 -1.45
CA ALA A 28 1.60 7.53 -2.29
C ALA A 28 1.38 8.32 -3.58
N SER A 29 2.35 9.16 -3.95
CA SER A 29 2.28 9.91 -5.19
C SER A 29 2.54 8.99 -6.38
N LEU A 30 1.69 9.09 -7.39
CA LEU A 30 1.82 8.36 -8.65
C LEU A 30 2.08 9.33 -9.79
N TYR A 31 2.89 8.92 -10.75
CA TYR A 31 3.10 9.63 -12.00
C TYR A 31 2.31 8.98 -13.11
N SER A 32 1.70 9.78 -13.97
CA SER A 32 0.99 9.30 -15.16
C SER A 32 1.27 10.20 -16.35
N ILE A 33 1.27 9.60 -17.54
CA ILE A 33 1.38 10.34 -18.79
C ILE A 33 -0.02 10.40 -19.40
N PRO A 34 -0.55 11.61 -19.70
CA PRO A 34 -1.85 11.74 -20.34
C PRO A 34 -1.86 11.07 -21.72
N ILE A 35 -2.94 10.38 -22.05
CA ILE A 35 -3.11 9.71 -23.36
C ILE A 35 -3.07 10.71 -24.55
N THR A 36 -3.32 11.99 -24.26
CA THR A 36 -3.25 13.08 -25.25
C THR A 36 -1.83 13.57 -25.52
N ASN A 37 -0.82 13.02 -24.83
CA ASN A 37 0.56 13.39 -25.11
C ASN A 37 1.00 12.83 -26.46
N ALA A 38 1.43 13.72 -27.36
CA ALA A 38 1.89 13.33 -28.70
C ALA A 38 3.29 12.68 -28.67
N ASP A 39 4.11 12.97 -27.65
CA ASP A 39 5.51 12.52 -27.55
C ASP A 39 5.66 11.59 -26.32
N ILE A 40 5.10 10.39 -26.40
CA ILE A 40 5.08 9.42 -25.29
C ILE A 40 6.50 8.93 -24.97
N ASP A 41 7.31 8.59 -25.97
CA ASP A 41 8.65 8.02 -25.77
C ASP A 41 9.59 8.95 -24.99
N PRO A 42 9.74 10.25 -25.35
CA PRO A 42 10.50 11.18 -24.54
C PRO A 42 9.96 11.34 -23.10
N ALA A 43 8.64 11.37 -22.94
CA ALA A 43 8.04 11.45 -21.61
C ALA A 43 8.35 10.22 -20.74
N CYS A 44 8.28 9.02 -21.32
CA CYS A 44 8.69 7.78 -20.65
C CYS A 44 10.17 7.80 -20.27
N ALA A 45 11.06 8.23 -21.19
CA ALA A 45 12.49 8.31 -20.92
C ALA A 45 12.82 9.28 -19.77
N VAL A 46 12.14 10.42 -19.70
CA VAL A 46 12.29 11.36 -18.59
C VAL A 46 11.81 10.76 -17.26
N LEU A 47 10.65 10.09 -17.24
CA LEU A 47 10.16 9.43 -16.03
C LEU A 47 11.08 8.32 -15.58
N GLU A 48 11.58 7.49 -16.48
CA GLU A 48 12.54 6.44 -16.16
C GLU A 48 13.83 7.03 -15.56
N ALA A 49 14.38 8.07 -16.17
CA ALA A 49 15.55 8.75 -15.63
C ALA A 49 15.30 9.34 -14.23
N LEU A 50 14.15 9.96 -14.00
CA LEU A 50 13.75 10.48 -12.68
C LEU A 50 13.62 9.36 -11.66
N CYS A 51 13.00 8.25 -12.00
CA CYS A 51 12.86 7.09 -11.12
C CYS A 51 14.24 6.50 -10.77
N ALA A 52 15.11 6.32 -11.76
CA ALA A 52 16.46 5.80 -11.56
C ALA A 52 17.30 6.70 -10.67
N GLU A 53 17.29 8.02 -10.90
CA GLU A 53 18.01 8.98 -10.05
C GLU A 53 17.42 9.07 -8.65
N THR A 54 16.10 9.04 -8.51
CA THR A 54 15.42 9.00 -7.21
C THR A 54 15.80 7.75 -6.44
N TYR A 55 15.78 6.58 -7.08
CA TYR A 55 16.22 5.34 -6.44
C TYR A 55 17.66 5.44 -5.97
N ARG A 56 18.57 5.87 -6.84
CA ARG A 56 20.02 5.92 -6.57
C ARG A 56 20.39 6.92 -5.48
N LYS A 57 19.78 8.13 -5.48
CA LYS A 57 20.19 9.22 -4.59
C LYS A 57 19.29 9.39 -3.37
N VAL A 58 17.99 9.23 -3.55
CA VAL A 58 17.01 9.55 -2.50
C VAL A 58 16.61 8.28 -1.75
N THR A 59 16.15 7.26 -2.45
CA THR A 59 15.60 6.06 -1.81
C THR A 59 16.64 5.35 -0.96
N LEU A 60 17.83 5.11 -1.49
CA LEU A 60 18.90 4.46 -0.73
C LEU A 60 19.33 5.31 0.48
N THR A 61 19.51 6.61 0.30
CA THR A 61 19.88 7.50 1.41
C THR A 61 18.79 7.56 2.47
N TYR A 62 17.52 7.59 2.07
CA TYR A 62 16.40 7.60 3.01
C TYR A 62 16.35 6.32 3.85
N TYR A 63 16.47 5.16 3.22
CA TYR A 63 16.43 3.88 3.95
C TYR A 63 17.69 3.65 4.78
N GLU A 64 18.87 3.81 4.21
CA GLU A 64 20.12 3.47 4.90
C GLU A 64 20.50 4.50 5.96
N VAL A 65 20.27 5.78 5.72
CA VAL A 65 20.69 6.83 6.64
C VAL A 65 19.53 7.32 7.52
N ALA A 66 18.39 7.71 6.93
CA ALA A 66 17.33 8.28 7.72
C ALA A 66 16.62 7.21 8.57
N LEU A 67 16.15 6.11 7.97
CA LEU A 67 15.38 5.10 8.70
C LEU A 67 16.26 4.22 9.58
N LYS A 68 17.34 3.65 9.05
CA LYS A 68 18.16 2.72 9.81
C LYS A 68 19.04 3.40 10.86
N VAL A 69 19.71 4.51 10.52
CA VAL A 69 20.63 5.16 11.44
C VAL A 69 19.92 6.12 12.39
N LYS A 70 18.96 6.89 11.88
CA LYS A 70 18.34 7.98 12.66
C LYS A 70 17.12 7.54 13.45
N TYR A 71 16.35 6.59 12.94
CA TYR A 71 15.07 6.18 13.53
C TYR A 71 15.06 4.75 14.08
N ALA A 72 15.82 3.82 13.53
CA ALA A 72 15.96 2.49 14.15
C ALA A 72 16.70 2.61 15.49
N ARG A 73 16.13 2.03 16.53
CA ARG A 73 16.68 2.04 17.89
C ARG A 73 17.62 0.85 18.16
N ASP A 74 17.55 -0.17 17.33
CA ASP A 74 18.30 -1.42 17.45
C ASP A 74 18.57 -2.05 16.07
N ASN A 75 19.47 -3.02 16.04
CA ASN A 75 19.87 -3.71 14.81
C ASN A 75 18.73 -4.58 14.23
N ILE A 76 17.80 -5.04 15.05
CA ILE A 76 16.68 -5.88 14.63
C ILE A 76 15.67 -5.00 13.86
N SER A 77 15.36 -3.82 14.39
CA SER A 77 14.55 -2.82 13.68
C SER A 77 15.14 -2.43 12.33
N ALA A 78 16.48 -2.33 12.23
CA ALA A 78 17.14 -2.04 10.96
C ALA A 78 16.94 -3.17 9.93
N GLN A 79 17.03 -4.43 10.34
CA GLN A 79 16.75 -5.59 9.48
C GLN A 79 15.28 -5.66 9.07
N PHE A 80 14.37 -5.36 9.97
CA PHE A 80 12.93 -5.32 9.65
C PHE A 80 12.57 -4.22 8.67
N ILE A 81 13.27 -3.10 8.67
CA ILE A 81 13.11 -2.05 7.65
C ILE A 81 13.44 -2.59 6.25
N ASP A 82 14.48 -3.42 6.11
CA ASP A 82 14.80 -4.07 4.83
C ASP A 82 13.68 -5.01 4.39
N ILE A 83 13.20 -5.87 5.28
CA ILE A 83 12.08 -6.78 5.00
C ILE A 83 10.84 -6.01 4.57
N ILE A 84 10.49 -4.91 5.25
CA ILE A 84 9.35 -4.05 4.92
C ILE A 84 9.53 -3.45 3.52
N ARG A 85 10.71 -2.96 3.20
CA ARG A 85 11.01 -2.35 1.89
C ARG A 85 10.92 -3.36 0.75
N GLU A 86 11.54 -4.53 0.93
CA GLU A 86 11.60 -5.57 -0.10
C GLU A 86 10.23 -6.20 -0.39
N ASN A 87 9.32 -6.17 0.59
CA ASN A 87 7.99 -6.74 0.48
C ASN A 87 6.88 -5.67 0.42
N ALA A 88 7.24 -4.44 0.01
CA ALA A 88 6.26 -3.38 -0.24
C ALA A 88 5.32 -3.80 -1.37
N THR A 89 4.02 -3.74 -1.13
CA THR A 89 2.99 -4.17 -2.08
C THR A 89 1.80 -3.23 -2.07
N THR A 90 1.02 -3.28 -3.14
CA THR A 90 -0.23 -2.53 -3.26
C THR A 90 -1.40 -3.50 -3.20
N ASP A 91 -2.29 -3.29 -2.24
CA ASP A 91 -3.56 -4.02 -2.15
C ASP A 91 -4.58 -3.44 -3.14
N PHE A 92 -5.27 -4.33 -3.88
CA PHE A 92 -6.25 -3.93 -4.89
C PHE A 92 -7.41 -3.11 -4.31
N ILE A 93 -7.96 -3.54 -3.19
CA ILE A 93 -9.08 -2.87 -2.51
C ILE A 93 -8.66 -1.48 -2.04
N TYR A 94 -7.45 -1.39 -1.49
CA TYR A 94 -6.91 -0.14 -0.98
C TYR A 94 -6.57 0.85 -2.09
N ALA A 95 -5.94 0.38 -3.17
CA ALA A 95 -5.60 1.20 -4.34
C ALA A 95 -6.84 1.75 -5.06
N ASN A 96 -7.93 0.97 -5.08
CA ASN A 96 -9.18 1.32 -5.76
C ASN A 96 -10.28 1.79 -4.77
N ASN A 97 -9.89 2.21 -3.59
CA ASN A 97 -10.76 2.55 -2.48
C ASN A 97 -11.91 3.50 -2.86
N PHE A 98 -11.62 4.56 -3.62
CA PHE A 98 -12.63 5.51 -4.08
C PHE A 98 -13.57 4.93 -5.13
N ALA A 99 -13.04 4.18 -6.09
CA ALA A 99 -13.83 3.56 -7.15
C ALA A 99 -14.75 2.46 -6.60
N LEU A 100 -14.29 1.73 -5.61
CA LEU A 100 -15.05 0.65 -4.99
C LEU A 100 -16.08 1.12 -3.94
N GLY A 101 -16.10 2.38 -3.58
CA GLY A 101 -17.06 2.94 -2.62
C GLY A 101 -17.11 2.24 -1.25
N ALA A 102 -17.42 0.94 -1.24
CA ALA A 102 -17.44 0.11 -0.04
C ALA A 102 -16.05 -0.37 0.39
N GLY A 103 -15.02 -0.23 -0.46
CA GLY A 103 -13.67 -0.73 -0.22
C GLY A 103 -13.02 -0.09 1.00
N SER A 104 -13.23 1.21 1.21
CA SER A 104 -12.74 1.91 2.41
C SER A 104 -13.29 1.32 3.71
N LYS A 105 -14.55 0.90 3.70
CA LYS A 105 -15.18 0.25 4.84
C LYS A 105 -14.61 -1.14 5.08
N LEU A 106 -14.27 -1.89 4.04
CA LEU A 106 -13.62 -3.19 4.18
C LEU A 106 -12.22 -3.04 4.81
N GLY A 107 -11.42 -2.09 4.33
CA GLY A 107 -10.09 -1.80 4.90
C GLY A 107 -10.12 -1.30 6.36
N THR A 108 -11.23 -0.73 6.79
CA THR A 108 -11.40 -0.17 8.15
C THR A 108 -12.27 -1.01 9.08
N ILE A 109 -12.84 -2.11 8.61
CA ILE A 109 -13.80 -2.94 9.38
C ILE A 109 -13.24 -3.36 10.73
N THR A 110 -12.03 -3.89 10.77
CA THR A 110 -11.38 -4.35 12.02
C THR A 110 -11.18 -3.20 13.00
N ARG A 111 -10.71 -2.06 12.51
CA ARG A 111 -10.56 -0.85 13.34
C ARG A 111 -11.88 -0.42 13.94
N THR A 112 -12.94 -0.38 13.14
CA THR A 112 -14.29 0.01 13.58
C THR A 112 -14.82 -0.95 14.65
N LEU A 113 -14.65 -2.25 14.46
CA LEU A 113 -15.06 -3.26 15.44
C LEU A 113 -14.30 -3.10 16.76
N VAL A 114 -12.99 -2.89 16.73
CA VAL A 114 -12.18 -2.64 17.93
C VAL A 114 -12.65 -1.38 18.66
N GLN A 115 -12.86 -0.28 17.92
CA GLN A 115 -13.36 0.97 18.52
C GLN A 115 -14.74 0.81 19.15
N ASN A 116 -15.62 0.04 18.53
CA ASN A 116 -16.98 -0.21 19.03
C ASN A 116 -17.05 -1.36 20.03
N LYS A 117 -15.91 -2.02 20.33
CA LYS A 117 -15.84 -3.22 21.18
C LYS A 117 -16.80 -4.31 20.73
N SER A 118 -16.94 -4.50 19.41
CA SER A 118 -17.83 -5.47 18.78
C SER A 118 -17.03 -6.63 18.20
N THR A 119 -17.61 -7.82 18.22
CA THR A 119 -17.09 -9.05 17.61
C THR A 119 -17.81 -9.41 16.32
N ASP A 120 -18.75 -8.58 15.85
CA ASP A 120 -19.66 -8.86 14.73
C ASP A 120 -19.01 -8.69 13.35
N TYR A 121 -17.84 -9.31 13.15
CA TYR A 121 -17.10 -9.22 11.89
C TYR A 121 -17.92 -9.76 10.71
N MET A 122 -18.51 -10.94 10.85
CA MET A 122 -19.24 -11.61 9.76
C MET A 122 -20.47 -10.82 9.31
N SER A 123 -21.23 -10.25 10.24
CA SER A 123 -22.38 -9.39 9.90
C SER A 123 -21.92 -8.11 9.19
N SER A 124 -20.86 -7.49 9.69
CA SER A 124 -20.30 -6.29 9.08
C SER A 124 -19.76 -6.56 7.68
N TYR A 125 -19.05 -7.67 7.48
CA TYR A 125 -18.56 -8.10 6.17
C TYR A 125 -19.71 -8.43 5.20
N ALA A 126 -20.74 -9.18 5.66
CA ALA A 126 -21.89 -9.53 4.85
C ALA A 126 -22.63 -8.29 4.31
N SER A 127 -22.69 -7.21 5.09
CA SER A 127 -23.31 -5.94 4.65
C SER A 127 -22.52 -5.22 3.56
N LEU A 128 -21.21 -5.48 3.44
CA LEU A 128 -20.35 -4.85 2.44
C LEU A 128 -20.23 -5.69 1.16
N LYS A 129 -20.53 -6.98 1.21
CA LYS A 129 -20.29 -7.92 0.12
C LYS A 129 -20.97 -7.52 -1.19
N SER A 130 -22.30 -7.36 -1.18
CA SER A 130 -23.03 -7.01 -2.40
C SER A 130 -22.66 -5.66 -3.00
N PRO A 131 -22.55 -4.57 -2.24
CA PRO A 131 -22.06 -3.30 -2.77
C PRO A 131 -20.65 -3.39 -3.37
N LEU A 132 -19.77 -4.19 -2.78
CA LEU A 132 -18.41 -4.36 -3.28
C LEU A 132 -18.39 -5.16 -4.60
N GLU A 133 -19.16 -6.26 -4.67
CA GLU A 133 -19.31 -7.05 -5.90
C GLU A 133 -19.89 -6.21 -7.05
N GLU A 134 -20.89 -5.38 -6.77
CA GLU A 134 -21.46 -4.46 -7.77
C GLU A 134 -20.41 -3.44 -8.26
N ALA A 135 -19.65 -2.83 -7.37
CA ALA A 135 -18.61 -1.88 -7.73
C ALA A 135 -17.50 -2.53 -8.56
N ILE A 136 -17.08 -3.75 -8.23
CA ILE A 136 -16.10 -4.51 -9.02
C ILE A 136 -16.65 -4.79 -10.42
N ASN A 137 -17.90 -5.23 -10.55
CA ASN A 137 -18.51 -5.48 -11.85
C ASN A 137 -18.58 -4.21 -12.71
N GLN A 138 -18.91 -3.07 -12.12
CA GLN A 138 -18.88 -1.79 -12.81
C GLN A 138 -17.48 -1.42 -13.30
N MET A 139 -16.44 -1.66 -12.51
CA MET A 139 -15.05 -1.44 -12.91
C MET A 139 -14.65 -2.35 -14.08
N ILE A 140 -15.05 -3.63 -14.06
CA ILE A 140 -14.81 -4.58 -15.15
C ILE A 140 -15.49 -4.10 -16.43
N GLU A 141 -16.77 -3.70 -16.37
CA GLU A 141 -17.49 -3.16 -17.52
C GLU A 141 -16.84 -1.90 -18.11
N MET A 142 -16.36 -1.00 -17.25
CA MET A 142 -15.66 0.20 -17.70
C MET A 142 -14.34 -0.14 -18.41
N SER A 143 -13.59 -1.12 -17.90
CA SER A 143 -12.32 -1.54 -18.50
C SER A 143 -12.49 -2.22 -19.86
N GLN A 144 -13.65 -2.81 -20.14
CA GLN A 144 -13.94 -3.47 -21.43
C GLN A 144 -14.42 -2.50 -22.52
N LYS A 145 -14.76 -1.26 -22.17
CA LYS A 145 -15.24 -0.22 -23.11
C LYS A 145 -14.11 0.60 -23.73
N HIS A 146 -12.89 0.37 -23.31
CA HIS A 146 -11.67 1.03 -23.79
C HIS A 146 -10.73 0.01 -24.44
#